data_3676fd0bb83b77ca12bb81d025b2609a
#
_entry.id   3676fd0bb83b77ca12bb81d025b2609a
#
_cell.length_a   1.000
_cell.length_b   1.000
_cell.length_c   1.000
_cell.angle_alpha   90.00
_cell.angle_beta   90.00
_cell.angle_gamma   90.00
#
_symmetry.space_group_name_H-M   'P 1'
#
loop_
_entity.id
_entity.type
_entity.pdbx_description
1 polymer ?
#
loop_
_entity_poly.entity_id
_entity_poly.type
_entity_poly.pdbx_seq_one_letter_code
_entity_poly.pdbx_strand_id
1 'polypeptide(L)'
;MKSNTPKTCFTYGFAALLLCVTGLPATVGADSAIKEKPVARSGRSNAVPLPAPREVAGTYAKALEDARALRPIDHQADSAIIFIGDGMGMSTVTAARILAGQREGRSGEEGMLAWEHLPSSAFVKTFNTNQQVADSAGTATAIFTGHRTNSGVLGIGPSVSRGDCEGSKRAPLASLFELATGAGLATGVVTDTRITHATPAAAYAHTPERDWESNLEMPEAAREAGCKDIATQLVDANIDVVFGGGLRAFLPQTDFRQLASGGGSGVGERTDGRNLVQAWLAQSPDRRFITDKDALDKLDPSVDGAVLGLFAPSHLAYRYKRANTDQPSLTDMTTRAIELLQSKSKRWLLLVE
;
A
#
# COMPACT_ATOMS: atom_id res chain seq x y z
N MET A 1 35.48 48.74 -32.50
CA MET A 1 36.30 47.53 -32.20
C MET A 1 35.33 46.34 -32.14
N LYS A 2 35.37 45.50 -33.14
CA LYS A 2 34.55 44.28 -33.29
C LYS A 2 35.29 43.11 -32.67
N SER A 3 34.70 42.34 -31.75
CA SER A 3 35.23 41.04 -31.30
C SER A 3 34.23 39.95 -31.71
N ASN A 4 34.67 39.14 -32.66
CA ASN A 4 34.05 37.90 -33.12
C ASN A 4 34.28 36.79 -32.09
N THR A 5 33.24 36.10 -31.69
CA THR A 5 33.32 34.77 -31.06
C THR A 5 32.77 33.70 -31.99
N PRO A 6 33.47 32.60 -32.21
CA PRO A 6 33.02 31.54 -33.12
C PRO A 6 32.04 30.60 -32.43
N LYS A 7 30.97 30.30 -33.15
CA LYS A 7 30.01 29.22 -32.82
C LYS A 7 30.62 27.87 -33.15
N THR A 8 30.86 27.05 -32.14
CA THR A 8 31.24 25.64 -32.32
C THR A 8 29.98 24.78 -32.37
N CYS A 9 29.72 24.19 -33.51
CA CYS A 9 28.68 23.21 -33.76
C CYS A 9 29.25 21.81 -33.41
N PHE A 10 28.70 21.12 -32.42
CA PHE A 10 29.04 19.72 -32.15
C PHE A 10 28.04 18.82 -32.85
N THR A 11 28.48 18.17 -33.91
CA THR A 11 27.82 17.04 -34.54
C THR A 11 28.24 15.74 -33.86
N TYR A 12 27.31 15.04 -33.27
CA TYR A 12 27.53 13.65 -32.80
C TYR A 12 27.31 12.69 -33.97
N GLY A 13 28.40 12.11 -34.44
CA GLY A 13 28.38 11.01 -35.41
C GLY A 13 28.06 9.69 -34.73
N PHE A 14 27.08 8.97 -35.25
CA PHE A 14 26.83 7.57 -34.93
C PHE A 14 27.88 6.70 -35.64
N ALA A 15 28.77 6.03 -34.91
CA ALA A 15 29.61 4.98 -35.40
C ALA A 15 28.89 3.65 -35.21
N ALA A 16 28.39 3.07 -36.30
CA ALA A 16 27.93 1.70 -36.36
C ALA A 16 29.15 0.75 -36.41
N LEU A 17 29.34 -0.05 -35.36
CA LEU A 17 30.36 -1.10 -35.31
C LEU A 17 29.78 -2.37 -35.94
N LEU A 18 30.19 -2.69 -37.15
CA LEU A 18 29.90 -3.93 -37.87
C LEU A 18 30.89 -5.00 -37.41
N LEU A 19 30.48 -5.97 -36.59
CA LEU A 19 31.28 -7.13 -36.24
C LEU A 19 31.02 -8.23 -37.29
N CYS A 20 31.98 -8.45 -38.21
CA CYS A 20 32.04 -9.65 -39.01
C CYS A 20 32.59 -10.81 -38.16
N VAL A 21 31.75 -11.77 -37.82
CA VAL A 21 32.18 -13.07 -37.28
C VAL A 21 32.29 -14.05 -38.43
N THR A 22 33.53 -14.36 -38.83
CA THR A 22 33.85 -15.45 -39.77
C THR A 22 33.68 -16.79 -39.03
N GLY A 23 32.97 -17.69 -39.71
CA GLY A 23 32.57 -18.98 -39.16
C GLY A 23 33.72 -19.97 -38.97
N LEU A 24 33.54 -20.80 -37.96
CA LEU A 24 34.14 -22.14 -37.84
C LEU A 24 33.00 -23.11 -37.51
N PRO A 25 32.89 -24.24 -38.18
CA PRO A 25 31.84 -25.21 -37.88
C PRO A 25 32.24 -26.04 -36.65
N ALA A 26 31.54 -25.86 -35.56
CA ALA A 26 31.57 -26.79 -34.46
C ALA A 26 30.43 -27.81 -34.64
N THR A 27 30.79 -29.01 -35.02
CA THR A 27 29.94 -30.20 -34.97
C THR A 27 29.70 -30.52 -33.49
N VAL A 28 28.55 -30.16 -32.94
CA VAL A 28 28.07 -30.68 -31.67
C VAL A 28 27.08 -31.78 -32.00
N GLY A 29 27.42 -32.99 -31.56
CA GLY A 29 26.61 -34.19 -31.74
C GLY A 29 25.24 -34.05 -31.14
N ALA A 30 24.24 -34.44 -31.91
CA ALA A 30 22.90 -34.70 -31.44
C ALA A 30 22.92 -35.95 -30.58
N ASP A 31 22.73 -35.81 -29.28
CA ASP A 31 22.05 -36.83 -28.47
C ASP A 31 21.71 -36.28 -27.08
N SER A 32 20.48 -35.97 -26.89
CA SER A 32 19.61 -36.29 -25.72
C SER A 32 18.32 -35.49 -25.88
N ALA A 33 17.41 -36.04 -26.66
CA ALA A 33 16.02 -35.63 -26.62
C ALA A 33 15.48 -35.96 -25.22
N ILE A 34 15.35 -34.94 -24.36
CA ILE A 34 14.55 -35.03 -23.14
C ILE A 34 13.10 -35.26 -23.59
N LYS A 35 12.69 -36.54 -23.55
CA LYS A 35 11.27 -36.88 -23.67
C LYS A 35 10.54 -36.31 -22.47
N GLU A 36 9.95 -35.14 -22.62
CA GLU A 36 8.93 -34.67 -21.70
C GLU A 36 7.78 -35.70 -21.69
N LYS A 37 7.62 -36.37 -20.55
CA LYS A 37 6.42 -37.18 -20.31
C LYS A 37 5.24 -36.21 -20.33
N PRO A 38 4.18 -36.48 -21.12
CA PRO A 38 2.97 -35.67 -21.05
C PRO A 38 2.43 -35.74 -19.63
N VAL A 39 2.39 -34.62 -18.94
CA VAL A 39 1.68 -34.48 -17.69
C VAL A 39 0.21 -34.72 -17.98
N ALA A 40 -0.28 -35.89 -17.56
CA ALA A 40 -1.69 -36.21 -17.64
C ALA A 40 -2.46 -35.15 -16.87
N ARG A 41 -3.14 -34.24 -17.57
CA ARG A 41 -4.13 -33.34 -16.98
C ARG A 41 -5.33 -34.17 -16.54
N SER A 42 -5.25 -34.78 -15.35
CA SER A 42 -6.38 -35.34 -14.66
C SER A 42 -7.07 -34.20 -13.91
N GLY A 43 -8.17 -33.77 -14.42
CA GLY A 43 -9.03 -32.79 -13.78
C GLY A 43 -9.88 -32.14 -14.87
N ARG A 44 -11.10 -32.64 -15.05
CA ARG A 44 -12.12 -31.85 -15.75
C ARG A 44 -12.27 -30.57 -14.95
N SER A 45 -11.67 -29.48 -15.42
CA SER A 45 -12.08 -28.17 -14.95
C SER A 45 -13.55 -28.04 -15.36
N ASN A 46 -14.45 -27.84 -14.41
CA ASN A 46 -15.76 -27.30 -14.68
C ASN A 46 -15.59 -25.83 -15.12
N ALA A 47 -14.78 -25.61 -16.16
CA ALA A 47 -14.70 -24.33 -16.81
C ALA A 47 -16.08 -24.08 -17.39
N VAL A 48 -16.80 -23.14 -16.80
CA VAL A 48 -17.99 -22.57 -17.44
C VAL A 48 -17.57 -22.14 -18.83
N PRO A 49 -18.22 -22.59 -19.91
CA PRO A 49 -17.91 -22.14 -21.25
C PRO A 49 -18.00 -20.61 -21.27
N LEU A 50 -16.89 -19.94 -21.54
CA LEU A 50 -16.90 -18.49 -21.69
C LEU A 50 -17.79 -18.15 -22.88
N PRO A 51 -18.76 -17.23 -22.75
CA PRO A 51 -19.49 -16.74 -23.90
C PRO A 51 -18.49 -16.19 -24.91
N ALA A 52 -18.73 -16.46 -26.19
CA ALA A 52 -17.91 -15.89 -27.26
C ALA A 52 -17.90 -14.36 -27.13
N PRO A 53 -16.75 -13.69 -27.36
CA PRO A 53 -16.68 -12.24 -27.35
C PRO A 53 -17.76 -11.68 -28.28
N ARG A 54 -18.71 -10.97 -27.72
CA ARG A 54 -19.68 -10.20 -28.52
C ARG A 54 -19.06 -8.82 -28.70
N GLU A 55 -18.63 -8.54 -29.89
CA GLU A 55 -18.41 -7.15 -30.29
C GLU A 55 -19.75 -6.42 -30.17
N VAL A 56 -19.92 -5.71 -29.07
CA VAL A 56 -21.13 -4.91 -28.84
C VAL A 56 -20.97 -3.67 -29.70
N ALA A 57 -21.63 -3.67 -30.87
CA ALA A 57 -21.71 -2.51 -31.73
C ALA A 57 -22.18 -1.31 -30.87
N GLY A 58 -21.36 -0.27 -30.81
CA GLY A 58 -21.66 0.94 -30.04
C GLY A 58 -20.88 1.09 -28.74
N THR A 59 -20.15 0.07 -28.22
CA THR A 59 -19.34 0.21 -27.00
C THR A 59 -18.30 1.32 -27.13
N TYR A 60 -17.59 1.39 -28.24
CA TYR A 60 -16.62 2.46 -28.49
C TYR A 60 -17.27 3.83 -28.70
N ALA A 61 -18.45 3.89 -29.34
CA ALA A 61 -19.18 5.15 -29.51
C ALA A 61 -19.62 5.71 -28.15
N LYS A 62 -20.14 4.84 -27.27
CA LYS A 62 -20.50 5.22 -25.90
C LYS A 62 -19.28 5.66 -25.10
N ALA A 63 -18.19 4.92 -25.12
CA ALA A 63 -16.95 5.28 -24.42
C ALA A 63 -16.41 6.64 -24.90
N LEU A 64 -16.49 6.92 -26.19
CA LEU A 64 -16.10 8.22 -26.75
C LEU A 64 -17.04 9.35 -26.30
N GLU A 65 -18.32 9.10 -26.24
CA GLU A 65 -19.33 10.05 -25.75
C GLU A 65 -19.09 10.36 -24.27
N ASP A 66 -18.90 9.32 -23.44
CA ASP A 66 -18.60 9.44 -22.01
C ASP A 66 -17.29 10.22 -21.80
N ALA A 67 -16.23 9.91 -22.56
CA ALA A 67 -14.96 10.63 -22.50
C ALA A 67 -15.10 12.12 -22.90
N ARG A 68 -15.93 12.43 -23.89
CA ARG A 68 -16.22 13.82 -24.30
C ARG A 68 -17.10 14.57 -23.29
N ALA A 69 -17.90 13.84 -22.50
CA ALA A 69 -18.74 14.42 -21.45
C ALA A 69 -17.97 14.76 -20.18
N LEU A 70 -16.77 14.14 -19.98
CA LEU A 70 -15.91 14.45 -18.83
C LEU A 70 -15.56 15.93 -18.79
N ARG A 71 -15.74 16.54 -17.63
CA ARG A 71 -15.36 17.93 -17.37
C ARG A 71 -14.42 17.96 -16.18
N PRO A 72 -13.37 18.79 -16.22
CA PRO A 72 -12.56 19.06 -15.03
C PRO A 72 -13.44 19.55 -13.88
N ILE A 73 -13.09 19.16 -12.67
CA ILE A 73 -13.69 19.70 -11.45
C ILE A 73 -12.85 20.93 -11.08
N ASP A 74 -13.42 22.12 -11.23
CA ASP A 74 -12.69 23.39 -11.08
C ASP A 74 -12.77 23.97 -9.65
N HIS A 75 -13.36 23.27 -8.71
CA HIS A 75 -13.46 23.73 -7.32
C HIS A 75 -12.51 22.95 -6.41
N GLN A 76 -12.11 23.58 -5.31
CA GLN A 76 -11.26 23.00 -4.29
C GLN A 76 -12.01 21.90 -3.55
N ALA A 77 -11.35 20.73 -3.38
CA ALA A 77 -11.88 19.66 -2.55
C ALA A 77 -11.66 19.97 -1.06
N ASP A 78 -12.66 19.71 -0.25
CA ASP A 78 -12.56 19.81 1.20
C ASP A 78 -11.90 18.57 1.82
N SER A 79 -12.06 17.40 1.19
CA SER A 79 -11.59 16.12 1.68
C SER A 79 -11.02 15.27 0.55
N ALA A 80 -10.12 14.34 0.90
CA ALA A 80 -9.50 13.45 -0.08
C ALA A 80 -9.38 12.02 0.46
N ILE A 81 -9.52 11.05 -0.45
CA ILE A 81 -9.21 9.65 -0.18
C ILE A 81 -8.12 9.19 -1.16
N ILE A 82 -7.09 8.57 -0.62
CA ILE A 82 -6.02 7.94 -1.40
C ILE A 82 -6.19 6.44 -1.31
N PHE A 83 -6.57 5.79 -2.42
CA PHE A 83 -6.59 4.32 -2.51
C PHE A 83 -5.26 3.82 -3.09
N ILE A 84 -4.64 2.88 -2.41
CA ILE A 84 -3.39 2.24 -2.85
C ILE A 84 -3.61 0.73 -2.96
N GLY A 85 -3.36 0.18 -4.16
CA GLY A 85 -3.25 -1.26 -4.36
C GLY A 85 -1.77 -1.66 -4.35
N ASP A 86 -1.28 -2.20 -3.23
CA ASP A 86 0.12 -2.64 -3.13
C ASP A 86 0.37 -3.85 -4.04
N GLY A 87 1.41 -3.75 -4.86
CA GLY A 87 1.75 -4.75 -5.88
C GLY A 87 0.68 -4.94 -6.98
N MET A 88 -0.34 -4.09 -7.03
CA MET A 88 -1.45 -4.17 -7.99
C MET A 88 -1.03 -3.61 -9.36
N GLY A 89 -0.28 -4.42 -10.12
CA GLY A 89 0.12 -4.07 -11.48
C GLY A 89 -1.00 -4.26 -12.50
N MET A 90 -0.75 -3.84 -13.75
CA MET A 90 -1.74 -3.90 -14.85
C MET A 90 -2.30 -5.30 -15.10
N SER A 91 -1.48 -6.34 -14.94
CA SER A 91 -1.94 -7.74 -15.07
C SER A 91 -2.99 -8.10 -14.01
N THR A 92 -2.80 -7.66 -12.77
CA THR A 92 -3.75 -7.88 -11.68
C THR A 92 -5.06 -7.12 -11.94
N VAL A 93 -4.99 -5.88 -12.38
CA VAL A 93 -6.17 -5.07 -12.75
C VAL A 93 -6.94 -5.72 -13.88
N THR A 94 -6.25 -6.18 -14.93
CA THR A 94 -6.87 -6.87 -16.06
C THR A 94 -7.55 -8.18 -15.63
N ALA A 95 -6.87 -9.00 -14.81
CA ALA A 95 -7.43 -10.23 -14.28
C ALA A 95 -8.67 -9.98 -13.40
N ALA A 96 -8.63 -8.92 -12.57
CA ALA A 96 -9.76 -8.54 -11.73
C ALA A 96 -10.98 -8.09 -12.55
N ARG A 97 -10.77 -7.30 -13.61
CA ARG A 97 -11.83 -6.88 -14.54
C ARG A 97 -12.49 -8.07 -15.22
N ILE A 98 -11.69 -8.99 -15.77
CA ILE A 98 -12.17 -10.20 -16.41
C ILE A 98 -12.97 -11.06 -15.41
N LEU A 99 -12.43 -11.30 -14.21
CA LEU A 99 -13.10 -12.06 -13.17
C LEU A 99 -14.44 -11.42 -12.74
N ALA A 100 -14.47 -10.10 -12.60
CA ALA A 100 -15.69 -9.37 -12.24
C ALA A 100 -16.78 -9.59 -13.31
N GLY A 101 -16.45 -9.43 -14.59
CA GLY A 101 -17.39 -9.70 -15.68
C GLY A 101 -17.84 -11.15 -15.76
N GLN A 102 -16.92 -12.11 -15.57
CA GLN A 102 -17.26 -13.54 -15.58
C GLN A 102 -18.23 -13.93 -14.45
N ARG A 103 -18.12 -13.32 -13.27
CA ARG A 103 -19.07 -13.51 -12.17
C ARG A 103 -20.47 -12.99 -12.49
N GLU A 104 -20.59 -12.10 -13.44
CA GLU A 104 -21.84 -11.56 -13.96
C GLU A 104 -22.31 -12.26 -15.24
N GLY A 105 -21.65 -13.35 -15.65
CA GLY A 105 -21.98 -14.11 -16.85
C GLY A 105 -21.54 -13.46 -18.17
N ARG A 106 -20.62 -12.49 -18.12
CA ARG A 106 -20.02 -11.83 -19.30
C ARG A 106 -18.62 -12.38 -19.57
N SER A 107 -18.01 -12.07 -20.70
CA SER A 107 -16.60 -12.42 -20.99
C SER A 107 -15.63 -11.66 -20.09
N GLY A 108 -15.90 -10.40 -19.81
CA GLY A 108 -15.27 -9.58 -18.79
C GLY A 108 -14.23 -8.57 -19.31
N GLU A 109 -13.66 -8.76 -20.49
CA GLU A 109 -12.65 -7.89 -21.07
C GLU A 109 -13.18 -6.48 -21.38
N GLU A 110 -14.45 -6.37 -21.76
CA GLU A 110 -15.12 -5.10 -22.09
C GLU A 110 -15.71 -4.40 -20.85
N GLY A 111 -15.60 -5.02 -19.66
CA GLY A 111 -16.04 -4.42 -18.41
C GLY A 111 -15.12 -3.28 -17.95
N MET A 112 -15.59 -2.51 -17.00
CA MET A 112 -14.80 -1.48 -16.33
C MET A 112 -14.91 -1.66 -14.81
N LEU A 113 -13.77 -1.53 -14.13
CA LEU A 113 -13.73 -1.46 -12.67
C LEU A 113 -14.07 -0.02 -12.21
N ALA A 114 -14.47 0.14 -10.96
CA ALA A 114 -14.96 1.42 -10.45
C ALA A 114 -13.98 2.60 -10.70
N TRP A 115 -12.69 2.37 -10.51
CA TRP A 115 -11.66 3.41 -10.70
C TRP A 115 -11.34 3.69 -12.18
N GLU A 116 -11.73 2.81 -13.12
CA GLU A 116 -11.55 3.05 -14.56
C GLU A 116 -12.54 4.08 -15.11
N HIS A 117 -13.56 4.43 -14.32
CA HIS A 117 -14.49 5.53 -14.60
C HIS A 117 -13.98 6.91 -14.13
N LEU A 118 -12.82 6.98 -13.46
CA LEU A 118 -12.26 8.25 -13.02
C LEU A 118 -11.84 9.11 -14.22
N PRO A 119 -12.00 10.44 -14.12
CA PRO A 119 -11.83 11.36 -15.26
C PRO A 119 -10.39 11.51 -15.73
N SER A 120 -9.41 11.13 -14.89
CA SER A 120 -7.99 11.30 -15.21
C SER A 120 -7.20 10.04 -14.84
N SER A 121 -6.25 9.70 -15.69
CA SER A 121 -5.29 8.61 -15.44
C SER A 121 -3.90 9.01 -15.87
N ALA A 122 -2.88 8.44 -15.23
CA ALA A 122 -1.48 8.66 -15.57
C ALA A 122 -0.63 7.43 -15.22
N PHE A 123 0.50 7.29 -15.92
CA PHE A 123 1.55 6.35 -15.55
C PHE A 123 2.58 7.01 -14.66
N VAL A 124 3.01 6.30 -13.62
CA VAL A 124 4.05 6.76 -12.70
C VAL A 124 5.26 5.84 -12.80
N LYS A 125 6.46 6.42 -12.83
CA LYS A 125 7.71 5.68 -12.74
C LYS A 125 7.97 5.27 -11.29
N THR A 126 7.86 3.98 -11.01
CA THR A 126 8.06 3.41 -9.68
C THR A 126 9.47 2.84 -9.57
N PHE A 127 10.39 3.54 -8.90
CA PHE A 127 11.72 3.07 -8.57
C PHE A 127 12.21 3.75 -7.29
N ASN A 128 13.05 3.07 -6.53
CA ASN A 128 13.76 3.63 -5.38
C ASN A 128 15.06 4.27 -5.81
N THR A 129 15.66 5.12 -4.99
CA THR A 129 16.92 5.79 -5.33
C THR A 129 18.08 4.82 -5.55
N ASN A 130 18.02 3.64 -4.94
CA ASN A 130 19.04 2.58 -5.01
C ASN A 130 18.59 1.28 -5.71
N GLN A 131 17.35 1.21 -6.23
CA GLN A 131 16.80 0.02 -6.89
C GLN A 131 15.85 0.36 -8.02
N GLN A 132 15.95 -0.37 -9.15
CA GLN A 132 15.03 -0.21 -10.29
C GLN A 132 13.63 -0.75 -9.98
N VAL A 133 13.55 -1.90 -9.30
CA VAL A 133 12.29 -2.45 -8.80
C VAL A 133 12.08 -1.94 -7.40
N ALA A 134 11.06 -1.12 -7.23
CA ALA A 134 10.77 -0.49 -5.96
C ALA A 134 10.10 -1.48 -4.99
N ASP A 135 10.28 -1.21 -3.68
CA ASP A 135 9.46 -1.79 -2.63
C ASP A 135 8.37 -0.80 -2.17
N SER A 136 7.39 -1.29 -1.41
CA SER A 136 6.29 -0.46 -0.90
C SER A 136 6.74 0.62 0.09
N ALA A 137 7.87 0.44 0.80
CA ALA A 137 8.38 1.47 1.71
C ALA A 137 8.83 2.73 0.95
N GLY A 138 9.66 2.54 -0.08
CA GLY A 138 10.14 3.66 -0.88
C GLY A 138 9.04 4.30 -1.73
N THR A 139 8.10 3.51 -2.29
CA THR A 139 7.00 4.06 -3.08
C THR A 139 5.97 4.79 -2.23
N ALA A 140 5.59 4.27 -1.06
CA ALA A 140 4.69 4.97 -0.15
C ALA A 140 5.32 6.26 0.39
N THR A 141 6.62 6.23 0.74
CA THR A 141 7.37 7.45 1.08
C THR A 141 7.26 8.48 -0.05
N ALA A 142 7.46 8.07 -1.31
CA ALA A 142 7.36 9.00 -2.43
C ALA A 142 5.94 9.56 -2.63
N ILE A 143 4.90 8.76 -2.43
CA ILE A 143 3.50 9.20 -2.51
C ILE A 143 3.19 10.23 -1.43
N PHE A 144 3.60 9.98 -0.18
CA PHE A 144 3.18 10.84 0.94
C PHE A 144 4.13 12.02 1.22
N THR A 145 5.37 11.99 0.73
CA THR A 145 6.33 13.08 0.98
C THR A 145 6.75 13.84 -0.28
N GLY A 146 6.43 13.32 -1.47
CA GLY A 146 6.93 13.85 -2.74
C GLY A 146 8.41 13.54 -3.02
N HIS A 147 9.08 12.76 -2.17
CA HIS A 147 10.50 12.44 -2.28
C HIS A 147 10.74 10.95 -2.39
N ARG A 148 11.57 10.53 -3.35
CA ARG A 148 12.06 9.15 -3.39
C ARG A 148 13.09 8.91 -2.31
N THR A 149 13.11 7.67 -1.82
CA THR A 149 14.09 7.20 -0.84
C THR A 149 14.68 5.84 -1.23
N ASN A 150 15.55 5.30 -0.42
CA ASN A 150 16.11 3.97 -0.59
C ASN A 150 15.10 2.87 -0.29
N SER A 151 15.29 1.70 -0.88
CA SER A 151 14.49 0.52 -0.58
C SER A 151 14.53 0.19 0.91
N GLY A 152 13.37 -0.14 1.47
CA GLY A 152 13.21 -0.49 2.89
C GLY A 152 13.18 0.71 3.85
N VAL A 153 13.28 1.95 3.36
CA VAL A 153 13.29 3.16 4.18
C VAL A 153 11.94 3.86 4.13
N LEU A 154 11.43 4.32 5.27
CA LEU A 154 10.13 4.97 5.43
C LEU A 154 10.27 6.40 5.95
N GLY A 155 9.66 7.36 5.26
CA GLY A 155 9.56 8.75 5.72
C GLY A 155 10.90 9.46 5.92
N ILE A 156 11.97 8.98 5.29
CA ILE A 156 13.34 9.48 5.46
C ILE A 156 13.99 9.72 4.10
N GLY A 157 14.80 10.75 3.99
CA GLY A 157 15.51 11.13 2.77
C GLY A 157 16.54 10.10 2.28
N PRO A 158 16.91 10.14 0.99
CA PRO A 158 17.74 9.12 0.35
C PRO A 158 19.22 9.11 0.76
N SER A 159 19.66 10.09 1.54
CA SER A 159 21.02 10.12 2.11
C SER A 159 21.25 9.12 3.23
N VAL A 160 20.19 8.47 3.72
CA VAL A 160 20.23 7.52 4.83
C VAL A 160 20.22 6.10 4.29
N SER A 161 21.16 5.28 4.71
CA SER A 161 21.19 3.86 4.38
C SER A 161 20.15 3.08 5.19
N ARG A 162 19.66 1.97 4.61
CA ARG A 162 18.76 1.05 5.30
C ARG A 162 19.40 0.57 6.61
N GLY A 163 18.66 0.65 7.73
CA GLY A 163 19.13 0.26 9.05
C GLY A 163 19.97 1.33 9.79
N ASP A 164 20.28 2.47 9.18
CA ASP A 164 21.07 3.54 9.82
C ASP A 164 20.19 4.40 10.75
N CYS A 165 20.11 3.99 12.02
CA CYS A 165 19.36 4.68 13.05
C CYS A 165 19.83 6.13 13.26
N GLU A 166 21.12 6.38 13.36
CA GLU A 166 21.65 7.72 13.62
C GLU A 166 21.47 8.68 12.43
N GLY A 167 21.64 8.15 11.21
CA GLY A 167 21.35 8.90 9.99
C GLY A 167 19.89 9.31 9.89
N SER A 168 18.97 8.42 10.28
CA SER A 168 17.53 8.63 10.16
C SER A 168 17.02 9.84 10.94
N LYS A 169 17.59 10.12 12.09
CA LYS A 169 17.22 11.27 12.95
C LYS A 169 17.49 12.64 12.30
N ARG A 170 18.34 12.68 11.29
CA ARG A 170 18.77 13.94 10.62
C ARG A 170 18.05 14.21 9.31
N ALA A 171 17.28 13.27 8.80
CA ALA A 171 16.69 13.37 7.46
C ALA A 171 15.19 12.95 7.40
N PRO A 172 14.35 13.25 8.41
CA PRO A 172 12.92 12.96 8.30
C PRO A 172 12.29 13.82 7.20
N LEU A 173 11.33 13.26 6.50
CA LEU A 173 10.53 13.92 5.46
C LEU A 173 9.10 14.04 5.96
N ALA A 174 8.58 15.24 6.10
CA ALA A 174 7.20 15.44 6.51
C ALA A 174 6.23 14.75 5.54
N SER A 175 5.36 13.92 6.08
CA SER A 175 4.33 13.24 5.31
C SER A 175 3.13 14.15 5.04
N LEU A 176 2.37 13.84 3.99
CA LEU A 176 1.10 14.52 3.69
C LEU A 176 0.12 14.43 4.89
N PHE A 177 0.15 13.34 5.66
CA PHE A 177 -0.70 13.15 6.83
C PHE A 177 -0.28 14.04 7.99
N GLU A 178 1.02 14.17 8.25
CA GLU A 178 1.53 15.12 9.26
C GLU A 178 1.19 16.56 8.88
N LEU A 179 1.34 16.92 7.60
CA LEU A 179 0.96 18.24 7.10
C LEU A 179 -0.56 18.48 7.22
N ALA A 180 -1.39 17.48 6.91
CA ALA A 180 -2.84 17.56 7.04
C ALA A 180 -3.26 17.74 8.50
N THR A 181 -2.72 16.93 9.41
CA THR A 181 -2.95 17.07 10.86
C THR A 181 -2.50 18.44 11.37
N GLY A 182 -1.32 18.92 10.95
CA GLY A 182 -0.82 20.26 11.30
C GLY A 182 -1.69 21.40 10.77
N ALA A 183 -2.43 21.16 9.67
CA ALA A 183 -3.40 22.10 9.10
C ALA A 183 -4.82 21.95 9.68
N GLY A 184 -5.02 21.10 10.70
CA GLY A 184 -6.31 20.88 11.36
C GLY A 184 -7.30 20.02 10.57
N LEU A 185 -6.84 19.20 9.61
CA LEU A 185 -7.67 18.20 8.97
C LEU A 185 -7.76 16.98 9.89
N ALA A 186 -8.91 16.32 9.90
CA ALA A 186 -9.01 14.98 10.47
C ALA A 186 -8.33 13.97 9.53
N THR A 187 -7.64 12.98 10.09
CA THR A 187 -6.86 12.03 9.30
C THR A 187 -7.21 10.58 9.63
N GLY A 188 -7.17 9.72 8.61
CA GLY A 188 -7.47 8.29 8.76
C GLY A 188 -6.58 7.40 7.93
N VAL A 189 -6.28 6.21 8.47
CA VAL A 189 -5.53 5.15 7.77
C VAL A 189 -6.28 3.83 7.93
N VAL A 190 -6.64 3.23 6.81
CA VAL A 190 -7.36 1.95 6.73
C VAL A 190 -6.58 1.00 5.84
N THR A 191 -6.36 -0.23 6.28
CA THR A 191 -5.62 -1.23 5.51
C THR A 191 -6.08 -2.66 5.79
N ASP A 192 -5.96 -3.55 4.81
CA ASP A 192 -6.07 -5.00 4.98
C ASP A 192 -4.77 -5.64 5.50
N THR A 193 -3.68 -4.87 5.54
CA THR A 193 -2.39 -5.32 6.05
C THR A 193 -2.26 -5.08 7.56
N ARG A 194 -1.09 -5.35 8.14
CA ARG A 194 -0.74 -4.81 9.46
C ARG A 194 -0.65 -3.30 9.35
N ILE A 195 -1.18 -2.59 10.31
CA ILE A 195 -1.10 -1.11 10.32
C ILE A 195 0.35 -0.62 10.38
N THR A 196 1.27 -1.46 10.85
CA THR A 196 2.71 -1.24 10.89
C THR A 196 3.45 -1.62 9.61
N HIS A 197 2.75 -2.21 8.60
CA HIS A 197 3.32 -2.50 7.30
C HIS A 197 3.72 -1.22 6.56
N ALA A 198 4.61 -1.35 5.58
CA ALA A 198 5.28 -0.21 4.97
C ALA A 198 4.34 0.86 4.40
N THR A 199 3.28 0.47 3.67
CA THR A 199 2.37 1.43 3.02
C THR A 199 1.62 2.30 4.04
N PRO A 200 0.89 1.74 5.02
CA PRO A 200 0.22 2.55 6.02
C PRO A 200 1.22 3.27 6.94
N ALA A 201 2.36 2.63 7.27
CA ALA A 201 3.39 3.23 8.12
C ALA A 201 3.99 4.51 7.54
N ALA A 202 4.14 4.61 6.21
CA ALA A 202 4.68 5.80 5.57
C ALA A 202 3.82 7.06 5.76
N ALA A 203 2.57 6.92 6.23
CA ALA A 203 1.73 8.05 6.59
C ALA A 203 2.20 8.75 7.88
N TYR A 204 2.85 8.02 8.80
CA TYR A 204 3.15 8.52 10.16
C TYR A 204 4.53 8.16 10.71
N ALA A 205 5.28 7.25 10.07
CA ALA A 205 6.53 6.74 10.62
C ALA A 205 7.75 7.20 9.82
N HIS A 206 8.84 7.44 10.56
CA HIS A 206 10.16 7.76 10.05
C HIS A 206 11.15 6.72 10.56
N THR A 207 11.45 5.70 9.74
CA THR A 207 12.36 4.63 10.12
C THR A 207 13.29 4.25 8.98
N PRO A 208 14.58 3.97 9.26
CA PRO A 208 15.51 3.52 8.25
C PRO A 208 15.29 2.05 7.86
N GLU A 209 14.35 1.35 8.51
CA GLU A 209 14.07 -0.06 8.27
C GLU A 209 12.58 -0.36 8.41
N ARG A 210 11.95 -0.75 7.30
CA ARG A 210 10.52 -1.08 7.24
C ARG A 210 10.13 -2.27 8.09
N ASP A 211 11.09 -3.15 8.39
CA ASP A 211 10.84 -4.37 9.15
C ASP A 211 10.89 -4.11 10.67
N TRP A 212 11.21 -2.91 11.13
CA TRP A 212 11.14 -2.54 12.55
C TRP A 212 9.69 -2.22 12.97
N GLU A 213 8.79 -3.18 12.74
CA GLU A 213 7.38 -3.02 13.07
C GLU A 213 7.14 -3.00 14.58
N SER A 214 7.88 -3.82 15.35
CA SER A 214 7.92 -3.81 16.81
C SER A 214 9.37 -3.72 17.31
N ASN A 215 9.55 -3.59 18.62
CA ASN A 215 10.88 -3.57 19.22
C ASN A 215 11.63 -4.92 19.10
N LEU A 216 10.93 -6.02 18.81
CA LEU A 216 11.52 -7.32 18.61
C LEU A 216 12.45 -7.36 17.39
N GLU A 217 12.03 -6.75 16.27
CA GLU A 217 12.79 -6.76 15.03
C GLU A 217 13.95 -5.74 15.03
N MET A 218 14.00 -4.85 16.00
CA MET A 218 15.06 -3.86 16.10
C MET A 218 16.33 -4.44 16.67
N PRO A 219 17.51 -4.21 16.06
CA PRO A 219 18.80 -4.49 16.70
C PRO A 219 18.91 -3.75 18.04
N GLU A 220 19.59 -4.37 18.99
CA GLU A 220 19.81 -3.79 20.32
C GLU A 220 20.47 -2.40 20.22
N ALA A 221 21.50 -2.28 19.41
CA ALA A 221 22.20 -1.00 19.18
C ALA A 221 21.26 0.10 18.67
N ALA A 222 20.25 -0.21 17.83
CA ALA A 222 19.28 0.77 17.37
C ALA A 222 18.30 1.20 18.48
N ARG A 223 17.92 0.26 19.35
CA ARG A 223 17.10 0.56 20.54
C ARG A 223 17.85 1.42 21.54
N GLU A 224 19.10 1.09 21.84
CA GLU A 224 19.98 1.87 22.71
C GLU A 224 20.26 3.26 22.15
N ALA A 225 20.41 3.38 20.84
CA ALA A 225 20.53 4.66 20.16
C ALA A 225 19.23 5.48 20.18
N GLY A 226 18.10 4.93 20.69
CA GLY A 226 16.83 5.64 20.84
C GLY A 226 15.97 5.72 19.58
N CYS A 227 16.21 4.88 18.56
CA CYS A 227 15.25 4.70 17.47
C CYS A 227 13.97 4.04 17.98
N LYS A 228 12.84 4.41 17.38
CA LYS A 228 11.53 3.89 17.73
C LYS A 228 11.05 2.91 16.65
N ASP A 229 10.44 1.79 17.09
CA ASP A 229 9.68 0.93 16.19
C ASP A 229 8.43 1.64 15.62
N ILE A 230 7.90 1.09 14.53
CA ILE A 230 6.76 1.67 13.82
C ILE A 230 5.49 1.71 14.71
N ALA A 231 5.22 0.66 15.49
CA ALA A 231 4.07 0.63 16.40
C ALA A 231 4.16 1.73 17.47
N THR A 232 5.36 1.99 18.01
CA THR A 232 5.58 3.09 18.96
C THR A 232 5.34 4.45 18.29
N GLN A 233 5.77 4.63 17.04
CA GLN A 233 5.55 5.88 16.31
C GLN A 233 4.06 6.11 16.01
N LEU A 234 3.27 5.04 15.76
CA LEU A 234 1.82 5.17 15.61
C LEU A 234 1.14 5.68 16.89
N VAL A 235 1.59 5.20 18.05
CA VAL A 235 1.05 5.68 19.35
C VAL A 235 1.31 7.16 19.55
N ASP A 236 2.45 7.66 19.07
CA ASP A 236 2.82 9.07 19.15
C ASP A 236 2.16 9.93 18.06
N ALA A 237 1.66 9.32 16.99
CA ALA A 237 1.00 10.02 15.88
C ALA A 237 -0.43 10.45 16.25
N ASN A 238 -0.80 11.65 15.81
CA ASN A 238 -2.15 12.18 16.00
C ASN A 238 -3.03 11.85 14.77
N ILE A 239 -3.38 10.56 14.60
CA ILE A 239 -4.30 10.10 13.56
C ILE A 239 -5.65 9.80 14.23
N ASP A 240 -6.74 10.33 13.66
CA ASP A 240 -8.09 10.22 14.26
C ASP A 240 -8.69 8.83 14.08
N VAL A 241 -8.45 8.17 12.95
CA VAL A 241 -9.02 6.85 12.64
C VAL A 241 -7.94 5.93 12.10
N VAL A 242 -7.72 4.80 12.77
CA VAL A 242 -6.72 3.81 12.38
C VAL A 242 -7.37 2.43 12.40
N PHE A 243 -7.49 1.78 11.22
CA PHE A 243 -8.08 0.45 11.08
C PHE A 243 -7.16 -0.47 10.27
N GLY A 244 -6.87 -1.65 10.83
CA GLY A 244 -6.04 -2.65 10.16
C GLY A 244 -5.80 -3.90 10.98
N GLY A 245 -4.76 -4.65 10.62
CA GLY A 245 -4.21 -5.75 11.42
C GLY A 245 -2.98 -5.31 12.21
N GLY A 246 -2.19 -6.29 12.70
CA GLY A 246 -0.90 -6.03 13.34
C GLY A 246 -0.93 -5.91 14.85
N LEU A 247 -2.00 -6.34 15.52
CA LEU A 247 -2.14 -6.28 16.99
C LEU A 247 -0.91 -6.82 17.74
N ARG A 248 -0.23 -7.83 17.16
CA ARG A 248 0.97 -8.45 17.76
C ARG A 248 2.10 -7.45 18.06
N ALA A 249 2.28 -6.41 17.24
CA ALA A 249 3.32 -5.40 17.42
C ALA A 249 3.04 -4.42 18.57
N PHE A 250 1.82 -4.39 19.09
CA PHE A 250 1.38 -3.48 20.14
C PHE A 250 1.39 -4.10 21.54
N LEU A 251 1.45 -5.43 21.64
CA LEU A 251 1.26 -6.14 22.89
C LEU A 251 2.46 -7.02 23.25
N PRO A 252 2.81 -7.12 24.54
CA PRO A 252 3.70 -8.16 25.02
C PRO A 252 3.02 -9.55 24.96
N GLN A 253 3.80 -10.61 24.94
CA GLN A 253 3.29 -11.99 24.78
C GLN A 253 2.20 -12.37 25.79
N THR A 254 2.27 -11.85 27.00
CA THR A 254 1.31 -12.15 28.08
C THR A 254 -0.05 -11.51 27.87
N ASP A 255 -0.10 -10.29 27.35
CA ASP A 255 -1.33 -9.51 27.20
C ASP A 255 -2.13 -9.91 25.97
N PHE A 256 -1.46 -10.36 24.92
CA PHE A 256 -2.10 -10.80 23.68
C PHE A 256 -3.16 -11.88 23.90
N ARG A 257 -2.91 -12.82 24.81
CA ARG A 257 -3.84 -13.91 25.12
C ARG A 257 -5.16 -13.44 25.77
N GLN A 258 -5.16 -12.30 26.39
CA GLN A 258 -6.36 -11.74 27.06
C GLN A 258 -7.26 -10.94 26.13
N LEU A 259 -6.70 -10.30 25.11
CA LEU A 259 -7.45 -9.42 24.19
C LEU A 259 -7.95 -10.12 22.92
N ALA A 260 -7.26 -11.18 22.48
CA ALA A 260 -7.67 -11.97 21.33
C ALA A 260 -8.67 -13.06 21.72
N SER A 261 -9.85 -12.68 22.19
CA SER A 261 -10.95 -13.63 22.47
C SER A 261 -11.52 -14.31 21.21
N GLY A 262 -11.04 -13.95 20.02
CA GLY A 262 -11.46 -14.44 18.72
C GLY A 262 -10.58 -15.52 18.08
N GLY A 263 -9.81 -16.30 18.86
CA GLY A 263 -9.17 -17.54 18.36
C GLY A 263 -7.96 -17.38 17.42
N GLY A 264 -7.35 -16.23 17.34
CA GLY A 264 -6.10 -16.03 16.59
C GLY A 264 -4.90 -16.67 17.32
N SER A 265 -4.19 -17.57 16.65
CA SER A 265 -2.97 -18.25 17.18
C SER A 265 -1.73 -17.34 17.24
N GLY A 266 -1.90 -16.04 17.36
CA GLY A 266 -0.80 -15.09 17.43
C GLY A 266 -0.45 -14.70 18.86
N VAL A 267 0.85 -14.59 19.12
CA VAL A 267 1.40 -14.11 20.39
C VAL A 267 1.84 -12.67 20.19
N GLY A 268 1.67 -11.80 21.19
CA GLY A 268 2.24 -10.45 21.16
C GLY A 268 3.77 -10.52 20.97
N GLU A 269 4.35 -9.58 20.26
CA GLU A 269 5.77 -9.64 19.88
C GLU A 269 6.67 -8.77 20.75
N ARG A 270 6.11 -7.83 21.50
CA ARG A 270 6.93 -6.89 22.27
C ARG A 270 7.72 -7.58 23.37
N THR A 271 9.02 -7.31 23.39
CA THR A 271 9.98 -7.81 24.38
C THR A 271 10.34 -6.77 25.44
N ASP A 272 9.92 -5.50 25.27
CA ASP A 272 10.12 -4.41 26.22
C ASP A 272 9.08 -4.35 27.35
N GLY A 273 8.12 -5.28 27.35
CA GLY A 273 7.04 -5.35 28.33
C GLY A 273 5.96 -4.26 28.19
N ARG A 274 6.05 -3.37 27.20
CA ARG A 274 5.10 -2.29 26.99
C ARG A 274 3.82 -2.78 26.33
N ASN A 275 2.67 -2.38 26.86
CA ASN A 275 1.37 -2.50 26.21
C ASN A 275 1.06 -1.18 25.50
N LEU A 276 1.27 -1.12 24.18
CA LEU A 276 1.08 0.12 23.42
C LEU A 276 -0.39 0.48 23.21
N VAL A 277 -1.32 -0.48 23.28
CA VAL A 277 -2.75 -0.21 23.26
C VAL A 277 -3.14 0.57 24.53
N GLN A 278 -2.69 0.13 25.70
CA GLN A 278 -2.94 0.85 26.95
C GLN A 278 -2.26 2.23 26.95
N ALA A 279 -1.05 2.33 26.48
CA ALA A 279 -0.34 3.61 26.36
C ALA A 279 -1.08 4.58 25.43
N TRP A 280 -1.66 4.09 24.34
CA TRP A 280 -2.45 4.89 23.42
C TRP A 280 -3.78 5.34 24.06
N LEU A 281 -4.51 4.43 24.73
CA LEU A 281 -5.75 4.76 25.42
C LEU A 281 -5.55 5.77 26.57
N ALA A 282 -4.41 5.71 27.26
CA ALA A 282 -4.11 6.62 28.37
C ALA A 282 -3.93 8.09 27.95
N GLN A 283 -3.76 8.39 26.65
CA GLN A 283 -3.56 9.74 26.15
C GLN A 283 -4.86 10.59 26.15
N SER A 284 -6.05 9.95 26.10
CA SER A 284 -7.34 10.63 26.23
C SER A 284 -8.43 9.64 26.64
N PRO A 285 -9.36 10.02 27.54
CA PRO A 285 -10.49 9.18 27.94
C PRO A 285 -11.49 8.92 26.80
N ASP A 286 -11.46 9.73 25.76
CA ASP A 286 -12.38 9.63 24.64
C ASP A 286 -11.89 8.66 23.54
N ARG A 287 -10.63 8.19 23.64
CA ARG A 287 -10.09 7.21 22.70
C ARG A 287 -10.79 5.86 22.80
N ARG A 288 -10.98 5.20 21.67
CA ARG A 288 -11.66 3.90 21.60
C ARG A 288 -10.75 2.88 20.89
N PHE A 289 -10.62 1.70 21.49
CA PHE A 289 -9.93 0.56 20.92
C PHE A 289 -10.93 -0.56 20.62
N ILE A 290 -10.90 -1.11 19.41
CA ILE A 290 -11.79 -2.18 18.93
C ILE A 290 -11.01 -3.27 18.22
N THR A 291 -11.51 -4.54 18.26
CA THR A 291 -10.78 -5.71 17.77
C THR A 291 -11.56 -6.62 16.81
N ASP A 292 -12.84 -6.36 16.61
CA ASP A 292 -13.71 -7.21 15.80
C ASP A 292 -14.77 -6.41 15.05
N LYS A 293 -15.44 -7.09 14.11
CA LYS A 293 -16.48 -6.50 13.26
C LYS A 293 -17.68 -6.00 14.06
N ASP A 294 -18.10 -6.74 15.08
CA ASP A 294 -19.27 -6.38 15.88
C ASP A 294 -19.05 -5.05 16.64
N ALA A 295 -17.85 -4.88 17.18
CA ALA A 295 -17.46 -3.61 17.81
C ALA A 295 -17.37 -2.45 16.78
N LEU A 296 -16.89 -2.73 15.54
CA LEU A 296 -16.87 -1.73 14.48
C LEU A 296 -18.29 -1.33 14.05
N ASP A 297 -19.21 -2.29 13.90
CA ASP A 297 -20.58 -2.04 13.48
C ASP A 297 -21.37 -1.23 14.54
N LYS A 298 -21.08 -1.44 15.82
CA LYS A 298 -21.70 -0.73 16.96
C LYS A 298 -21.05 0.60 17.31
N LEU A 299 -19.91 0.91 16.68
CA LEU A 299 -19.21 2.16 16.97
C LEU A 299 -20.05 3.35 16.52
N ASP A 300 -20.33 4.26 17.46
CA ASP A 300 -21.03 5.51 17.15
C ASP A 300 -20.09 6.44 16.34
N PRO A 301 -20.48 6.86 15.14
CA PRO A 301 -19.67 7.80 14.35
C PRO A 301 -19.44 9.15 15.00
N SER A 302 -20.25 9.54 15.99
CA SER A 302 -20.14 10.82 16.69
C SER A 302 -19.13 10.84 17.85
N VAL A 303 -18.33 9.77 18.03
CA VAL A 303 -17.30 9.76 19.09
C VAL A 303 -16.28 10.88 18.86
N ASP A 304 -16.01 11.66 19.89
CA ASP A 304 -15.07 12.79 19.81
C ASP A 304 -13.59 12.33 19.72
N GLY A 305 -13.24 11.26 20.42
CA GLY A 305 -11.88 10.72 20.50
C GLY A 305 -11.41 9.97 19.23
N ALA A 306 -10.11 9.74 19.13
CA ALA A 306 -9.55 8.91 18.09
C ALA A 306 -9.95 7.43 18.27
N VAL A 307 -10.00 6.69 17.17
CA VAL A 307 -10.37 5.27 17.14
C VAL A 307 -9.25 4.43 16.57
N LEU A 308 -8.81 3.41 17.32
CA LEU A 308 -7.85 2.39 16.88
C LEU A 308 -8.55 1.04 16.78
N GLY A 309 -8.64 0.48 15.58
CA GLY A 309 -9.16 -0.87 15.33
C GLY A 309 -8.07 -1.79 14.81
N LEU A 310 -7.71 -2.82 15.60
CA LEU A 310 -6.72 -3.83 15.21
C LEU A 310 -7.41 -5.20 15.18
N PHE A 311 -7.85 -5.61 13.99
CA PHE A 311 -8.78 -6.73 13.78
C PHE A 311 -8.10 -8.08 13.54
N ALA A 312 -6.77 -8.11 13.51
CA ALA A 312 -5.99 -9.34 13.34
C ALA A 312 -4.63 -9.23 14.02
N PRO A 313 -4.03 -10.36 14.45
CA PRO A 313 -2.65 -10.38 14.96
C PRO A 313 -1.61 -9.93 13.92
N SER A 314 -1.81 -10.32 12.65
CA SER A 314 -0.98 -9.96 11.49
C SER A 314 -1.86 -9.28 10.44
N HIS A 315 -1.70 -9.58 9.14
CA HIS A 315 -2.63 -9.14 8.10
C HIS A 315 -4.04 -9.67 8.36
N LEU A 316 -5.05 -8.95 7.90
CA LEU A 316 -6.40 -9.49 7.85
C LEU A 316 -6.45 -10.70 6.90
N ALA A 317 -7.41 -11.59 7.10
CA ALA A 317 -7.63 -12.72 6.21
C ALA A 317 -7.96 -12.25 4.79
N TYR A 318 -7.49 -12.98 3.78
CA TYR A 318 -7.89 -12.70 2.40
C TYR A 318 -9.40 -12.64 2.25
N ARG A 319 -9.91 -11.76 1.41
CA ARG A 319 -11.34 -11.51 1.19
C ARG A 319 -12.18 -12.79 1.06
N TYR A 320 -11.69 -13.79 0.32
CA TYR A 320 -12.42 -15.06 0.09
C TYR A 320 -12.47 -15.97 1.33
N LYS A 321 -11.60 -15.75 2.34
CA LYS A 321 -11.58 -16.49 3.61
C LYS A 321 -12.25 -15.72 4.76
N ARG A 322 -12.44 -14.43 4.61
CA ARG A 322 -12.86 -13.51 5.68
C ARG A 322 -14.26 -13.78 6.21
N ALA A 323 -15.17 -14.30 5.37
CA ALA A 323 -16.54 -14.64 5.77
C ALA A 323 -16.62 -15.63 6.96
N ASN A 324 -15.54 -16.36 7.24
CA ASN A 324 -15.45 -17.30 8.37
C ASN A 324 -14.68 -16.72 9.56
N THR A 325 -14.53 -15.43 9.65
CA THR A 325 -13.80 -14.71 10.71
C THR A 325 -14.65 -13.57 11.26
N ASP A 326 -14.29 -13.07 12.44
CA ASP A 326 -14.89 -11.87 13.04
C ASP A 326 -14.26 -10.57 12.52
N GLN A 327 -13.49 -10.64 11.45
CA GLN A 327 -12.77 -9.50 10.88
C GLN A 327 -13.68 -8.70 9.94
N PRO A 328 -13.70 -7.38 10.03
CA PRO A 328 -14.42 -6.53 9.09
C PRO A 328 -13.80 -6.59 7.70
N SER A 329 -14.59 -6.34 6.66
CA SER A 329 -14.07 -6.15 5.30
C SER A 329 -13.40 -4.79 5.17
N LEU A 330 -12.55 -4.62 4.14
CA LEU A 330 -11.99 -3.31 3.79
C LEU A 330 -13.11 -2.28 3.54
N THR A 331 -14.22 -2.72 2.94
CA THR A 331 -15.40 -1.87 2.72
C THR A 331 -16.01 -1.42 4.05
N ASP A 332 -16.23 -2.34 5.01
CA ASP A 332 -16.79 -2.00 6.32
C ASP A 332 -15.90 -0.98 7.04
N MET A 333 -14.58 -1.23 7.08
CA MET A 333 -13.60 -0.32 7.68
C MET A 333 -13.58 1.04 7.01
N THR A 334 -13.57 1.08 5.67
CA THR A 334 -13.54 2.32 4.90
C THR A 334 -14.80 3.14 5.11
N THR A 335 -15.98 2.51 5.06
CA THR A 335 -17.26 3.18 5.30
C THR A 335 -17.30 3.80 6.68
N ARG A 336 -16.94 3.03 7.72
CA ARG A 336 -16.91 3.53 9.09
C ARG A 336 -15.88 4.64 9.30
N ALA A 337 -14.72 4.54 8.65
CA ALA A 337 -13.70 5.60 8.70
C ALA A 337 -14.19 6.92 8.09
N ILE A 338 -14.88 6.86 6.95
CA ILE A 338 -15.47 8.04 6.31
C ILE A 338 -16.50 8.70 7.24
N GLU A 339 -17.42 7.91 7.84
CA GLU A 339 -18.43 8.41 8.77
C GLU A 339 -17.80 9.10 10.00
N LEU A 340 -16.78 8.49 10.59
CA LEU A 340 -16.04 9.05 11.72
C LEU A 340 -15.31 10.34 11.35
N LEU A 341 -14.64 10.39 10.20
CA LEU A 341 -13.90 11.57 9.77
C LEU A 341 -14.84 12.72 9.43
N GLN A 342 -15.99 12.44 8.79
CA GLN A 342 -17.01 13.43 8.46
C GLN A 342 -17.64 14.04 9.72
N SER A 343 -17.81 13.26 10.79
CA SER A 343 -18.33 13.78 12.06
C SER A 343 -17.35 14.70 12.78
N LYS A 344 -16.03 14.45 12.62
CA LYS A 344 -14.97 15.23 13.26
C LYS A 344 -14.66 16.54 12.56
N SER A 345 -14.66 16.55 11.24
CA SER A 345 -14.27 17.73 10.46
C SER A 345 -14.88 17.71 9.06
N LYS A 346 -15.17 18.90 8.53
CA LYS A 346 -15.51 19.08 7.10
C LYS A 346 -14.33 18.78 6.18
N ARG A 347 -13.10 18.88 6.70
CA ARG A 347 -11.86 18.67 5.95
C ARG A 347 -11.11 17.49 6.53
N TRP A 348 -10.90 16.46 5.73
CA TRP A 348 -10.21 15.25 6.17
C TRP A 348 -9.43 14.58 5.04
N LEU A 349 -8.47 13.75 5.43
CA LEU A 349 -7.64 12.94 4.54
C LEU A 349 -7.71 11.48 5.01
N LEU A 350 -7.98 10.56 4.08
CA LEU A 350 -8.05 9.12 4.34
C LEU A 350 -7.13 8.36 3.39
N LEU A 351 -6.30 7.47 3.95
CA LEU A 351 -5.61 6.41 3.22
C LEU A 351 -6.42 5.12 3.30
N VAL A 352 -6.57 4.43 2.18
CA VAL A 352 -7.15 3.08 2.08
C VAL A 352 -6.22 2.19 1.27
N GLU A 353 -5.74 1.09 1.86
CA GLU A 353 -4.88 0.10 1.21
C GLU A 353 -5.53 -1.29 1.17
#